data_6d99998eea86b3d6261f0af64e340a5c
#
_entry.id   6d99998eea86b3d6261f0af64e340a5c
#
_cell.length_a   1.000
_cell.length_b   1.000
_cell.length_c   1.000
_cell.angle_alpha   90.00
_cell.angle_beta   90.00
_cell.angle_gamma   90.00
#
_symmetry.space_group_name_H-M   'P 1'
#
loop_
_entity.id
_entity.type
_entity.pdbx_description
1 polymer ?
#
loop_
_entity_poly.entity_id
_entity_poly.type
_entity_poly.pdbx_seq_one_letter_code
_entity_poly.pdbx_strand_id
1 'polypeptide(L)'
;MALQDKRLFLLDMDGTIYLSEQLFDGTIDFLNYVKRIGGRYLFLTNNSSRGTDAYIAKMARMGIAAFLEDFLTSADAAVDYFHQNPPEGNIYVCGTASLKGQLRAAGLPVAAGTDDRVSTVLLGYDTELTYQKLEDCCILLGRGADYIATHPDMVCPTWYGSAPDCGSFIEMLFTATGRRPKILGKPQPDMALAAMRRTGYAPEQTCILGDRIYTDIACGVNAGIDAVFLLSGEGVMADIEKYRIHPSYVFQNIRAFLTELEKGEPV
;
A
#
# COMPACT_ATOMS: atom_id res chain seq x y z
N MET A 1 -10.80 -9.79 -20.53
CA MET A 1 -11.40 -10.93 -19.80
C MET A 1 -12.60 -10.38 -19.05
N ALA A 2 -13.68 -11.15 -18.88
CA ALA A 2 -14.85 -10.65 -18.14
C ALA A 2 -14.53 -10.48 -16.63
N LEU A 3 -15.31 -9.66 -15.96
CA LEU A 3 -15.13 -9.41 -14.51
C LEU A 3 -15.23 -10.71 -13.68
N GLN A 4 -16.10 -11.62 -14.11
CA GLN A 4 -16.33 -12.94 -13.50
C GLN A 4 -15.14 -13.92 -13.65
N ASP A 5 -14.21 -13.60 -14.56
CA ASP A 5 -13.00 -14.43 -14.76
C ASP A 5 -11.88 -14.08 -13.78
N LYS A 6 -12.04 -13.02 -12.99
CA LYS A 6 -11.05 -12.61 -11.99
C LYS A 6 -10.90 -13.66 -10.90
N ARG A 7 -9.67 -13.87 -10.47
CA ARG A 7 -9.29 -14.86 -9.45
C ARG A 7 -8.38 -14.30 -8.37
N LEU A 8 -7.64 -13.22 -8.67
CA LEU A 8 -6.85 -12.48 -7.69
C LEU A 8 -7.44 -11.08 -7.48
N PHE A 9 -7.79 -10.79 -6.23
CA PHE A 9 -8.38 -9.52 -5.81
C PHE A 9 -7.42 -8.82 -4.85
N LEU A 10 -6.84 -7.72 -5.29
CA LEU A 10 -5.96 -6.87 -4.49
C LEU A 10 -6.84 -5.82 -3.82
N LEU A 11 -6.90 -5.84 -2.50
CA LEU A 11 -7.86 -5.05 -1.73
C LEU A 11 -7.13 -3.95 -0.95
N ASP A 12 -7.37 -2.69 -1.26
CA ASP A 12 -7.13 -1.66 -0.27
C ASP A 12 -8.02 -1.89 0.96
N MET A 13 -7.69 -1.27 2.08
CA MET A 13 -8.37 -1.57 3.34
C MET A 13 -9.28 -0.44 3.81
N ASP A 14 -8.72 0.66 4.29
CA ASP A 14 -9.50 1.80 4.81
C ASP A 14 -10.23 2.53 3.68
N GLY A 15 -11.56 2.65 3.77
CA GLY A 15 -12.40 3.21 2.71
C GLY A 15 -12.89 2.18 1.69
N THR A 16 -12.30 1.00 1.64
CA THR A 16 -12.59 -0.06 0.66
C THR A 16 -13.36 -1.23 1.28
N ILE A 17 -12.83 -1.87 2.33
CA ILE A 17 -13.45 -3.01 3.00
C ILE A 17 -13.96 -2.69 4.40
N TYR A 18 -13.47 -1.62 5.00
CA TYR A 18 -13.95 -1.08 6.28
C TYR A 18 -13.71 0.44 6.34
N LEU A 19 -14.36 1.10 7.31
CA LEU A 19 -14.02 2.44 7.74
C LEU A 19 -13.76 2.41 9.24
N SER A 20 -12.55 2.82 9.66
CA SER A 20 -12.08 2.67 11.05
C SER A 20 -12.11 1.21 11.53
N GLU A 21 -13.09 0.82 12.36
CA GLU A 21 -13.29 -0.57 12.84
C GLU A 21 -14.65 -1.14 12.43
N GLN A 22 -15.31 -0.55 11.44
CA GLN A 22 -16.60 -1.01 10.93
C GLN A 22 -16.47 -1.52 9.50
N LEU A 23 -16.78 -2.80 9.29
CA LEU A 23 -16.84 -3.39 7.95
C LEU A 23 -17.95 -2.72 7.13
N PHE A 24 -17.66 -2.50 5.85
CA PHE A 24 -18.72 -2.19 4.89
C PHE A 24 -19.61 -3.41 4.66
N ASP A 25 -20.88 -3.15 4.40
CA ASP A 25 -21.81 -4.21 4.01
C ASP A 25 -21.31 -4.94 2.77
N GLY A 26 -21.39 -6.27 2.80
CA GLY A 26 -20.91 -7.15 1.74
C GLY A 26 -19.46 -7.57 1.85
N THR A 27 -18.65 -7.02 2.75
CA THR A 27 -17.23 -7.38 2.85
C THR A 27 -17.04 -8.87 3.15
N ILE A 28 -17.68 -9.40 4.17
CA ILE A 28 -17.55 -10.83 4.54
C ILE A 28 -18.07 -11.72 3.40
N ASP A 29 -19.20 -11.36 2.81
CA ASP A 29 -19.79 -12.14 1.71
C ASP A 29 -18.87 -12.16 0.48
N PHE A 30 -18.23 -11.02 0.17
CA PHE A 30 -17.25 -10.92 -0.90
C PHE A 30 -16.00 -11.79 -0.64
N LEU A 31 -15.45 -11.75 0.56
CA LEU A 31 -14.29 -12.59 0.90
C LEU A 31 -14.64 -14.10 0.81
N ASN A 32 -15.85 -14.47 1.24
CA ASN A 32 -16.36 -15.83 1.11
C ASN A 32 -16.62 -16.21 -0.36
N TYR A 33 -17.15 -15.29 -1.17
CA TYR A 33 -17.31 -15.46 -2.61
C TYR A 33 -15.97 -15.78 -3.28
N VAL A 34 -14.93 -14.99 -3.00
CA VAL A 34 -13.59 -15.20 -3.58
C VAL A 34 -13.06 -16.60 -3.26
N LYS A 35 -13.23 -17.05 -2.01
CA LYS A 35 -12.84 -18.42 -1.60
C LYS A 35 -13.65 -19.48 -2.33
N ARG A 36 -14.98 -19.28 -2.48
CA ARG A 36 -15.89 -20.21 -3.16
C ARG A 36 -15.54 -20.45 -4.63
N ILE A 37 -15.10 -19.41 -5.35
CA ILE A 37 -14.69 -19.51 -6.75
C ILE A 37 -13.25 -20.01 -6.93
N GLY A 38 -12.56 -20.45 -5.84
CA GLY A 38 -11.16 -20.86 -5.88
C GLY A 38 -10.19 -19.70 -6.17
N GLY A 39 -10.62 -18.47 -5.96
CA GLY A 39 -9.80 -17.27 -6.09
C GLY A 39 -8.99 -16.99 -4.81
N ARG A 40 -8.22 -15.92 -4.86
CA ARG A 40 -7.43 -15.39 -3.74
C ARG A 40 -7.62 -13.89 -3.60
N TYR A 41 -7.55 -13.39 -2.38
CA TYR A 41 -7.43 -11.97 -2.10
C TYR A 41 -6.15 -11.66 -1.33
N LEU A 42 -5.61 -10.45 -1.52
CA LEU A 42 -4.53 -9.91 -0.72
C LEU A 42 -4.90 -8.48 -0.31
N PHE A 43 -4.71 -8.17 0.97
CA PHE A 43 -4.86 -6.82 1.49
C PHE A 43 -3.61 -6.01 1.17
N LEU A 44 -3.77 -4.90 0.45
CA LEU A 44 -2.70 -3.99 0.07
C LEU A 44 -2.79 -2.69 0.85
N THR A 45 -1.74 -2.34 1.60
CA THR A 45 -1.69 -1.07 2.33
C THR A 45 -0.38 -0.32 2.09
N ASN A 46 -0.49 1.00 1.89
CA ASN A 46 0.66 1.89 1.86
C ASN A 46 1.25 2.13 3.26
N ASN A 47 0.47 1.92 4.31
CA ASN A 47 0.90 2.25 5.66
C ASN A 47 2.07 1.35 6.11
N SER A 48 3.23 1.95 6.30
CA SER A 48 4.48 1.31 6.74
C SER A 48 4.76 1.47 8.24
N SER A 49 3.87 2.15 8.99
CA SER A 49 4.13 2.47 10.39
C SER A 49 3.97 1.29 11.35
N ARG A 50 3.29 0.23 10.91
CA ARG A 50 2.94 -0.95 11.73
C ARG A 50 3.32 -2.24 11.02
N GLY A 51 3.60 -3.28 11.81
CA GLY A 51 3.77 -4.64 11.28
C GLY A 51 2.43 -5.27 10.88
N THR A 52 2.50 -6.31 10.05
CA THR A 52 1.34 -7.08 9.59
C THR A 52 0.54 -7.68 10.75
N ASP A 53 1.19 -8.03 11.88
CA ASP A 53 0.51 -8.53 13.10
C ASP A 53 -0.58 -7.58 13.62
N ALA A 54 -0.36 -6.27 13.53
CA ALA A 54 -1.35 -5.28 13.93
C ALA A 54 -2.59 -5.30 13.03
N TYR A 55 -2.41 -5.56 11.73
CA TYR A 55 -3.51 -5.72 10.77
C TYR A 55 -4.24 -7.03 10.97
N ILE A 56 -3.54 -8.14 11.21
CA ILE A 56 -4.15 -9.43 11.56
C ILE A 56 -5.06 -9.28 12.78
N ALA A 57 -4.55 -8.64 13.85
CA ALA A 57 -5.33 -8.39 15.05
C ALA A 57 -6.54 -7.47 14.80
N LYS A 58 -6.40 -6.45 13.93
CA LYS A 58 -7.51 -5.57 13.52
C LYS A 58 -8.57 -6.36 12.76
N MET A 59 -8.18 -7.17 11.76
CA MET A 59 -9.10 -8.01 10.98
C MET A 59 -9.86 -9.00 11.86
N ALA A 60 -9.16 -9.64 12.82
CA ALA A 60 -9.76 -10.58 13.74
C ALA A 60 -10.86 -9.94 14.61
N ARG A 61 -10.66 -8.70 15.09
CA ARG A 61 -11.70 -7.95 15.84
C ARG A 61 -12.95 -7.68 15.00
N MET A 62 -12.78 -7.54 13.69
CA MET A 62 -13.89 -7.36 12.74
C MET A 62 -14.46 -8.68 12.19
N GLY A 63 -14.01 -9.84 12.71
CA GLY A 63 -14.52 -11.16 12.28
C GLY A 63 -13.89 -11.71 11.01
N ILE A 64 -12.79 -11.13 10.52
CA ILE A 64 -12.05 -11.64 9.36
C ILE A 64 -10.84 -12.44 9.85
N ALA A 65 -10.82 -13.76 9.54
CA ALA A 65 -9.64 -14.58 9.74
C ALA A 65 -8.65 -14.30 8.59
N ALA A 66 -7.56 -13.63 8.92
CA ALA A 66 -6.48 -13.27 7.99
C ALA A 66 -5.13 -13.74 8.55
N PHE A 67 -4.21 -14.06 7.66
CA PHE A 67 -2.88 -14.57 7.97
C PHE A 67 -1.80 -13.66 7.35
N LEU A 68 -0.55 -13.86 7.71
CA LEU A 68 0.58 -13.07 7.22
C LEU A 68 0.63 -13.03 5.68
N GLU A 69 0.36 -14.16 5.06
CA GLU A 69 0.37 -14.33 3.59
C GLU A 69 -0.78 -13.61 2.88
N ASP A 70 -1.79 -13.13 3.60
CA ASP A 70 -2.91 -12.37 3.02
C ASP A 70 -2.62 -10.87 2.91
N PHE A 71 -1.45 -10.41 3.38
CA PHE A 71 -1.07 -9.01 3.35
C PHE A 71 0.13 -8.75 2.45
N LEU A 72 0.13 -7.56 1.87
CA LEU A 72 1.28 -6.95 1.22
C LEU A 72 1.29 -5.46 1.57
N THR A 73 2.31 -5.04 2.31
CA THR A 73 2.47 -3.67 2.78
C THR A 73 3.54 -2.93 1.97
N SER A 74 3.58 -1.61 2.05
CA SER A 74 4.67 -0.85 1.45
C SER A 74 6.04 -1.13 2.11
N ALA A 75 6.04 -1.66 3.35
CA ALA A 75 7.26 -2.17 3.98
C ALA A 75 7.75 -3.47 3.29
N ASP A 76 6.83 -4.39 2.94
CA ASP A 76 7.17 -5.59 2.15
C ASP A 76 7.71 -5.20 0.77
N ALA A 77 7.09 -4.21 0.11
CA ALA A 77 7.59 -3.66 -1.15
C ALA A 77 9.01 -3.09 -1.02
N ALA A 78 9.33 -2.44 0.11
CA ALA A 78 10.69 -1.94 0.37
C ALA A 78 11.69 -3.10 0.59
N VAL A 79 11.31 -4.14 1.31
CA VAL A 79 12.12 -5.34 1.49
C VAL A 79 12.41 -6.01 0.16
N ASP A 80 11.37 -6.25 -0.67
CA ASP A 80 11.52 -6.84 -2.00
C ASP A 80 12.40 -5.99 -2.91
N TYR A 81 12.23 -4.67 -2.88
CA TYR A 81 13.06 -3.74 -3.64
C TYR A 81 14.55 -3.86 -3.27
N PHE A 82 14.89 -3.86 -1.98
CA PHE A 82 16.29 -3.95 -1.54
C PHE A 82 16.90 -5.34 -1.73
N HIS A 83 16.12 -6.41 -1.75
CA HIS A 83 16.62 -7.73 -2.15
C HIS A 83 16.97 -7.79 -3.65
N GLN A 84 16.21 -7.09 -4.50
CA GLN A 84 16.47 -7.00 -5.94
C GLN A 84 17.53 -5.95 -6.29
N ASN A 85 17.70 -4.93 -5.44
CA ASN A 85 18.62 -3.82 -5.61
C ASN A 85 19.39 -3.60 -4.29
N PRO A 86 20.33 -4.48 -3.96
CA PRO A 86 21.09 -4.38 -2.71
C PRO A 86 21.81 -3.02 -2.60
N PRO A 87 21.70 -2.32 -1.47
CA PRO A 87 22.40 -1.06 -1.26
C PRO A 87 23.93 -1.31 -1.17
N GLU A 88 24.73 -0.36 -1.62
CA GLU A 88 26.19 -0.45 -1.50
C GLU A 88 26.68 -0.41 -0.04
N GLY A 89 25.88 0.16 0.85
CA GLY A 89 26.17 0.30 2.27
C GLY A 89 24.94 0.07 3.13
N ASN A 90 24.87 0.76 4.28
CA ASN A 90 23.75 0.65 5.20
C ASN A 90 22.56 1.51 4.78
N ILE A 91 21.36 1.12 5.23
CA ILE A 91 20.10 1.84 5.04
C ILE A 91 19.80 2.61 6.32
N TYR A 92 19.76 3.93 6.25
CA TYR A 92 19.16 4.76 7.30
C TYR A 92 17.65 4.79 7.14
N VAL A 93 16.92 4.33 8.16
CA VAL A 93 15.45 4.27 8.11
C VAL A 93 14.86 5.41 8.95
N CYS A 94 14.32 6.42 8.27
CA CYS A 94 13.41 7.40 8.87
C CYS A 94 12.01 6.81 8.89
N GLY A 95 11.69 6.15 9.99
CA GLY A 95 10.46 5.37 10.16
C GLY A 95 10.35 4.85 11.60
N THR A 96 9.26 4.14 11.88
CA THR A 96 8.98 3.56 13.19
C THR A 96 9.96 2.44 13.56
N ALA A 97 10.00 2.10 14.84
CA ALA A 97 10.72 0.92 15.32
C ALA A 97 10.22 -0.36 14.63
N SER A 98 8.92 -0.43 14.33
CA SER A 98 8.31 -1.55 13.58
C SER A 98 8.90 -1.69 12.18
N LEU A 99 8.96 -0.61 11.39
CA LEU A 99 9.54 -0.64 10.05
C LEU A 99 11.02 -1.05 10.08
N LYS A 100 11.80 -0.48 11.02
CA LYS A 100 13.20 -0.86 11.23
C LYS A 100 13.35 -2.35 11.57
N GLY A 101 12.46 -2.87 12.40
CA GLY A 101 12.40 -4.28 12.79
C GLY A 101 12.14 -5.21 11.61
N GLN A 102 11.19 -4.86 10.75
CA GLN A 102 10.86 -5.64 9.55
C GLN A 102 12.05 -5.73 8.59
N LEU A 103 12.73 -4.61 8.31
CA LEU A 103 13.91 -4.62 7.44
C LEU A 103 15.05 -5.47 8.03
N ARG A 104 15.30 -5.35 9.35
CA ARG A 104 16.32 -6.19 10.03
C ARG A 104 15.97 -7.67 10.00
N ALA A 105 14.71 -8.02 10.23
CA ALA A 105 14.24 -9.40 10.16
C ALA A 105 14.39 -9.99 8.75
N ALA A 106 14.30 -9.15 7.71
CA ALA A 106 14.58 -9.51 6.33
C ALA A 106 16.08 -9.57 5.98
N GLY A 107 16.98 -9.38 6.96
CA GLY A 107 18.43 -9.45 6.77
C GLY A 107 19.05 -8.20 6.13
N LEU A 108 18.32 -7.08 6.04
CA LEU A 108 18.82 -5.85 5.44
C LEU A 108 19.72 -5.06 6.40
N PRO A 109 20.76 -4.36 5.91
CA PRO A 109 21.75 -3.66 6.72
C PRO A 109 21.22 -2.31 7.22
N VAL A 110 20.39 -2.32 8.27
CA VAL A 110 19.79 -1.11 8.86
C VAL A 110 20.79 -0.41 9.76
N ALA A 111 21.13 0.83 9.42
CA ALA A 111 22.04 1.69 10.19
C ALA A 111 21.47 2.05 11.59
N ALA A 112 22.39 2.28 12.53
CA ALA A 112 22.08 2.81 13.86
C ALA A 112 22.12 4.36 13.90
N GLY A 113 22.81 5.00 12.95
CA GLY A 113 23.03 6.45 12.87
C GLY A 113 23.48 6.85 11.47
N THR A 114 24.13 8.02 11.37
CA THR A 114 24.54 8.68 10.12
C THR A 114 26.03 8.49 9.77
N ASP A 115 26.59 7.32 10.08
CA ASP A 115 28.01 7.03 9.76
C ASP A 115 28.26 6.98 8.22
N ASP A 116 29.54 7.02 7.83
CA ASP A 116 29.93 7.10 6.40
C ASP A 116 29.60 5.84 5.58
N ARG A 117 29.14 4.76 6.22
CA ARG A 117 28.68 3.55 5.54
C ARG A 117 27.22 3.60 5.10
N VAL A 118 26.49 4.65 5.46
CA VAL A 118 25.12 4.81 5.01
C VAL A 118 25.10 5.30 3.58
N SER A 119 24.54 4.47 2.69
CA SER A 119 24.39 4.78 1.26
C SER A 119 22.98 5.12 0.85
N THR A 120 21.99 4.80 1.69
CA THR A 120 20.57 4.93 1.34
C THR A 120 19.75 5.44 2.52
N VAL A 121 18.83 6.37 2.25
CA VAL A 121 17.77 6.81 3.16
C VAL A 121 16.46 6.16 2.72
N LEU A 122 15.83 5.40 3.60
CA LEU A 122 14.44 4.94 3.45
C LEU A 122 13.54 5.75 4.35
N LEU A 123 12.60 6.47 3.75
CA LEU A 123 11.55 7.21 4.45
C LEU A 123 10.25 6.41 4.47
N GLY A 124 9.63 6.28 5.63
CA GLY A 124 8.31 5.67 5.81
C GLY A 124 7.35 6.58 6.56
N TYR A 125 6.11 6.12 6.74
CA TYR A 125 5.19 6.76 7.67
C TYR A 125 5.70 6.57 9.09
N ASP A 126 6.13 7.66 9.71
CA ASP A 126 6.80 7.65 11.01
C ASP A 126 5.97 8.35 12.08
N THR A 127 5.19 7.57 12.83
CA THR A 127 4.44 8.05 14.00
C THR A 127 5.32 8.30 15.23
N GLU A 128 6.63 8.00 15.13
CA GLU A 128 7.67 8.23 16.11
C GLU A 128 8.66 9.30 15.66
N LEU A 129 8.25 10.17 14.70
CA LEU A 129 9.10 11.18 14.08
C LEU A 129 9.69 12.16 15.13
N THR A 130 10.98 12.41 15.01
CA THR A 130 11.69 13.44 15.78
C THR A 130 12.43 14.39 14.85
N TYR A 131 12.74 15.59 15.36
CA TYR A 131 13.57 16.54 14.60
C TYR A 131 14.93 15.93 14.21
N GLN A 132 15.55 15.15 15.09
CA GLN A 132 16.81 14.49 14.82
C GLN A 132 16.74 13.55 13.61
N LYS A 133 15.65 12.79 13.44
CA LYS A 133 15.48 11.93 12.25
C LYS A 133 15.42 12.74 10.96
N LEU A 134 14.78 13.92 10.98
CA LEU A 134 14.72 14.81 9.82
C LEU A 134 16.10 15.42 9.51
N GLU A 135 16.82 15.87 10.54
CA GLU A 135 18.18 16.41 10.39
C GLU A 135 19.13 15.33 9.84
N ASP A 136 19.08 14.11 10.36
CA ASP A 136 19.83 12.96 9.86
C ASP A 136 19.57 12.69 8.38
N CYS A 137 18.29 12.73 7.96
CA CYS A 137 17.93 12.61 6.54
C CYS A 137 18.58 13.75 5.71
N CYS A 138 18.50 15.00 6.17
CA CYS A 138 19.10 16.12 5.45
C CYS A 138 20.62 15.97 5.30
N ILE A 139 21.31 15.52 6.36
CA ILE A 139 22.76 15.25 6.35
C ILE A 139 23.10 14.17 5.31
N LEU A 140 22.39 13.03 5.35
CA LEU A 140 22.66 11.90 4.46
C LEU A 140 22.34 12.23 3.01
N LEU A 141 21.20 12.89 2.75
CA LEU A 141 20.81 13.32 1.40
C LEU A 141 21.77 14.36 0.86
N GLY A 142 22.29 15.25 1.70
CA GLY A 142 23.34 16.20 1.34
C GLY A 142 24.68 15.56 0.98
N ARG A 143 25.00 14.38 1.55
CA ARG A 143 26.15 13.55 1.21
C ARG A 143 25.95 12.71 -0.05
N GLY A 144 24.76 12.72 -0.66
CA GLY A 144 24.47 12.00 -1.90
C GLY A 144 23.86 10.62 -1.73
N ALA A 145 23.42 10.24 -0.51
CA ALA A 145 22.75 8.97 -0.29
C ALA A 145 21.53 8.81 -1.21
N ASP A 146 21.25 7.58 -1.66
CA ASP A 146 20.00 7.26 -2.38
C ASP A 146 18.79 7.58 -1.52
N TYR A 147 17.72 8.07 -2.16
CA TYR A 147 16.52 8.46 -1.47
C TYR A 147 15.32 7.64 -1.93
N ILE A 148 14.82 6.81 -1.05
CA ILE A 148 13.68 5.91 -1.26
C ILE A 148 12.58 6.25 -0.25
N ALA A 149 11.31 6.15 -0.66
CA ALA A 149 10.17 6.27 0.26
C ALA A 149 9.19 5.12 0.05
N THR A 150 8.59 4.69 1.15
CA THR A 150 7.63 3.56 1.12
C THR A 150 6.37 3.90 0.35
N HIS A 151 5.86 5.14 0.43
CA HIS A 151 4.66 5.61 -0.29
C HIS A 151 4.55 7.14 -0.29
N PRO A 152 3.70 7.74 -1.15
CA PRO A 152 3.58 9.19 -1.29
C PRO A 152 2.38 9.80 -0.56
N ASP A 153 1.63 9.06 0.25
CA ASP A 153 0.39 9.53 0.85
C ASP A 153 0.65 10.75 1.74
N MET A 154 -0.04 11.85 1.46
CA MET A 154 0.17 13.13 2.14
C MET A 154 -0.37 13.13 3.55
N VAL A 155 -1.49 12.42 3.76
CA VAL A 155 -2.21 12.38 5.04
C VAL A 155 -2.70 10.97 5.36
N CYS A 156 -2.74 10.66 6.66
CA CYS A 156 -3.43 9.49 7.20
C CYS A 156 -4.75 9.96 7.83
N PRO A 157 -5.91 9.42 7.42
CA PRO A 157 -7.18 9.72 8.07
C PRO A 157 -7.20 9.24 9.51
N THR A 158 -7.72 10.07 10.40
CA THR A 158 -7.86 9.77 11.83
C THR A 158 -9.25 10.20 12.31
N TRP A 159 -9.62 9.80 13.53
CA TRP A 159 -10.88 10.21 14.15
C TRP A 159 -11.02 11.72 14.39
N TYR A 160 -9.90 12.45 14.45
CA TYR A 160 -9.84 13.92 14.64
C TYR A 160 -9.59 14.69 13.34
N GLY A 161 -9.49 14.03 12.19
CA GLY A 161 -9.15 14.63 10.90
C GLY A 161 -7.95 13.97 10.25
N SER A 162 -7.02 14.76 9.70
CA SER A 162 -5.85 14.25 8.98
C SER A 162 -4.57 14.40 9.80
N ALA A 163 -3.79 13.32 9.91
CA ALA A 163 -2.42 13.36 10.40
C ALA A 163 -1.43 13.43 9.22
N PRO A 164 -0.27 14.13 9.37
CA PRO A 164 0.79 14.09 8.36
C PRO A 164 1.27 12.65 8.12
N ASP A 165 1.40 12.25 6.86
CA ASP A 165 1.90 10.95 6.47
C ASP A 165 3.22 11.07 5.69
N CYS A 166 3.74 9.98 5.16
CA CYS A 166 5.05 9.90 4.49
C CYS A 166 5.22 10.98 3.40
N GLY A 167 4.19 11.25 2.61
CA GLY A 167 4.20 12.31 1.59
C GLY A 167 4.43 13.70 2.17
N SER A 168 3.85 14.02 3.33
CA SER A 168 4.11 15.29 4.02
C SER A 168 5.58 15.42 4.43
N PHE A 169 6.20 14.31 4.86
CA PHE A 169 7.62 14.30 5.21
C PHE A 169 8.50 14.42 3.96
N ILE A 170 8.09 13.84 2.82
CA ILE A 170 8.76 14.02 1.54
C ILE A 170 8.79 15.49 1.16
N GLU A 171 7.68 16.22 1.27
CA GLU A 171 7.62 17.65 0.94
C GLU A 171 8.50 18.51 1.89
N MET A 172 8.53 18.16 3.17
CA MET A 172 9.41 18.82 4.15
C MET A 172 10.88 18.62 3.79
N LEU A 173 11.30 17.38 3.51
CA LEU A 173 12.68 17.07 3.11
C LEU A 173 13.03 17.65 1.73
N PHE A 174 12.07 17.70 0.79
CA PHE A 174 12.27 18.34 -0.50
C PHE A 174 12.54 19.84 -0.33
N THR A 175 11.78 20.52 0.52
CA THR A 175 11.98 21.95 0.81
C THR A 175 13.37 22.21 1.38
N ALA A 176 13.90 21.31 2.21
CA ALA A 176 15.22 21.47 2.84
C ALA A 176 16.39 21.05 1.93
N THR A 177 16.21 20.05 1.06
CA THR A 177 17.32 19.40 0.34
C THR A 177 17.23 19.51 -1.18
N GLY A 178 16.08 19.86 -1.73
CA GLY A 178 15.79 19.83 -3.17
C GLY A 178 15.68 18.41 -3.75
N ARG A 179 15.70 17.35 -2.90
CA ARG A 179 15.72 15.95 -3.33
C ARG A 179 14.35 15.29 -3.19
N ARG A 180 13.97 14.46 -4.18
CA ARG A 180 12.76 13.64 -4.13
C ARG A 180 13.12 12.16 -4.14
N PRO A 181 12.35 11.32 -3.43
CA PRO A 181 12.60 9.89 -3.37
C PRO A 181 12.07 9.15 -4.61
N LYS A 182 12.60 7.96 -4.82
CA LYS A 182 11.88 6.91 -5.54
C LYS A 182 10.79 6.35 -4.61
N ILE A 183 9.56 6.30 -5.10
CA ILE A 183 8.40 5.74 -4.38
C ILE A 183 8.27 4.26 -4.71
N LEU A 184 7.92 3.42 -3.72
CA LEU A 184 7.75 1.97 -3.87
C LEU A 184 6.30 1.49 -3.76
N GLY A 185 5.50 2.11 -2.88
CA GLY A 185 4.09 1.78 -2.69
C GLY A 185 3.17 2.34 -3.78
N LYS A 186 1.86 2.09 -3.64
CA LYS A 186 0.85 2.69 -4.53
C LYS A 186 1.05 4.20 -4.65
N PRO A 187 0.99 4.82 -5.81
CA PRO A 187 0.47 4.35 -7.09
C PRO A 187 1.46 3.57 -7.96
N GLN A 188 2.67 3.26 -7.48
CA GLN A 188 3.60 2.46 -8.26
C GLN A 188 3.09 1.03 -8.43
N PRO A 189 3.39 0.35 -9.55
CA PRO A 189 2.86 -0.98 -9.85
C PRO A 189 3.50 -2.09 -9.02
N ASP A 190 4.60 -1.80 -8.33
CA ASP A 190 5.48 -2.81 -7.72
C ASP A 190 4.75 -3.75 -6.75
N MET A 191 3.81 -3.21 -5.94
CA MET A 191 3.01 -4.02 -5.02
C MET A 191 2.07 -4.97 -5.77
N ALA A 192 1.39 -4.50 -6.81
CA ALA A 192 0.50 -5.35 -7.61
C ALA A 192 1.30 -6.42 -8.37
N LEU A 193 2.45 -6.04 -8.95
CA LEU A 193 3.35 -6.97 -9.61
C LEU A 193 3.91 -8.02 -8.63
N ALA A 194 4.27 -7.63 -7.41
CA ALA A 194 4.73 -8.54 -6.37
C ALA A 194 3.61 -9.51 -5.96
N ALA A 195 2.37 -9.03 -5.82
CA ALA A 195 1.20 -9.85 -5.52
C ALA A 195 0.96 -10.93 -6.60
N MET A 196 1.04 -10.55 -7.88
CA MET A 196 0.91 -11.49 -9.00
C MET A 196 2.04 -12.53 -9.01
N ARG A 197 3.30 -12.10 -8.81
CA ARG A 197 4.44 -13.05 -8.72
C ARG A 197 4.26 -14.04 -7.56
N ARG A 198 3.83 -13.55 -6.39
CA ARG A 198 3.64 -14.36 -5.18
C ARG A 198 2.52 -15.39 -5.31
N THR A 199 1.49 -15.06 -6.07
CA THR A 199 0.28 -15.89 -6.20
C THR A 199 0.24 -16.71 -7.49
N GLY A 200 1.03 -16.36 -8.51
CA GLY A 200 1.07 -17.02 -9.80
C GLY A 200 -0.08 -16.65 -10.75
N TYR A 201 -0.93 -15.67 -10.39
CA TYR A 201 -2.01 -15.22 -11.28
C TYR A 201 -1.50 -14.24 -12.34
N ALA A 202 -2.08 -14.33 -13.53
CA ALA A 202 -1.80 -13.43 -14.64
C ALA A 202 -2.52 -12.06 -14.47
N PRO A 203 -2.06 -11.00 -15.13
CA PRO A 203 -2.70 -9.68 -15.09
C PRO A 203 -4.19 -9.71 -15.45
N GLU A 204 -4.57 -10.52 -16.43
CA GLU A 204 -5.95 -10.66 -16.91
C GLU A 204 -6.88 -11.27 -15.84
N GLN A 205 -6.33 -12.09 -14.93
CA GLN A 205 -7.03 -12.73 -13.82
C GLN A 205 -7.04 -11.86 -12.55
N THR A 206 -6.35 -10.72 -12.58
CA THR A 206 -6.13 -9.87 -11.41
C THR A 206 -6.94 -8.59 -11.52
N CYS A 207 -7.47 -8.11 -10.41
CA CYS A 207 -7.96 -6.74 -10.28
C CYS A 207 -7.59 -6.15 -8.93
N ILE A 208 -7.50 -4.83 -8.86
CA ILE A 208 -7.32 -4.07 -7.63
C ILE A 208 -8.62 -3.32 -7.30
N LEU A 209 -9.02 -3.35 -6.03
CA LEU A 209 -10.14 -2.59 -5.50
C LEU A 209 -9.60 -1.51 -4.57
N GLY A 210 -10.08 -0.29 -4.72
CA GLY A 210 -9.70 0.82 -3.85
C GLY A 210 -10.67 1.99 -3.95
N ASP A 211 -10.59 2.89 -2.99
CA ASP A 211 -11.41 4.09 -2.91
C ASP A 211 -10.66 5.37 -3.31
N ARG A 212 -9.34 5.28 -3.57
CA ARG A 212 -8.52 6.43 -3.97
C ARG A 212 -8.04 6.32 -5.39
N ILE A 213 -8.48 7.29 -6.23
CA ILE A 213 -8.14 7.30 -7.65
C ILE A 213 -6.63 7.42 -7.89
N TYR A 214 -5.94 8.28 -7.10
CA TYR A 214 -4.55 8.64 -7.28
C TYR A 214 -3.54 7.66 -6.65
N THR A 215 -4.01 6.66 -5.89
CA THR A 215 -3.19 5.58 -5.33
C THR A 215 -3.60 4.22 -5.86
N ASP A 216 -4.78 3.72 -5.47
CA ASP A 216 -5.22 2.35 -5.75
C ASP A 216 -5.49 2.14 -7.24
N ILE A 217 -6.32 3.02 -7.79
CA ILE A 217 -6.71 2.92 -9.20
C ILE A 217 -5.50 3.19 -10.09
N ALA A 218 -4.69 4.21 -9.76
CA ALA A 218 -3.44 4.46 -10.45
C ALA A 218 -2.49 3.27 -10.39
N CYS A 219 -2.38 2.58 -9.26
CA CYS A 219 -1.57 1.36 -9.12
C CYS A 219 -2.05 0.26 -10.07
N GLY A 220 -3.36 0.03 -10.17
CA GLY A 220 -3.93 -0.94 -11.11
C GLY A 220 -3.64 -0.59 -12.56
N VAL A 221 -3.89 0.64 -12.95
CA VAL A 221 -3.61 1.15 -14.30
C VAL A 221 -2.12 1.01 -14.64
N ASN A 222 -1.23 1.41 -13.72
CA ASN A 222 0.22 1.32 -13.90
C ASN A 222 0.72 -0.13 -13.97
N ALA A 223 0.05 -1.06 -13.29
CA ALA A 223 0.37 -2.49 -13.31
C ALA A 223 -0.25 -3.23 -14.52
N GLY A 224 -1.09 -2.59 -15.32
CA GLY A 224 -1.79 -3.20 -16.45
C GLY A 224 -2.86 -4.21 -16.03
N ILE A 225 -3.47 -4.03 -14.86
CA ILE A 225 -4.56 -4.86 -14.34
C ILE A 225 -5.85 -4.05 -14.24
N ASP A 226 -7.00 -4.74 -14.17
CA ASP A 226 -8.26 -4.04 -13.97
C ASP A 226 -8.31 -3.34 -12.61
N ALA A 227 -8.73 -2.07 -12.63
CA ALA A 227 -8.89 -1.26 -11.44
C ALA A 227 -10.38 -0.97 -11.18
N VAL A 228 -10.84 -1.33 -9.99
CA VAL A 228 -12.22 -1.20 -9.52
C VAL A 228 -12.28 -0.07 -8.50
N PHE A 229 -12.89 1.04 -8.90
CA PHE A 229 -13.05 2.20 -8.05
C PHE A 229 -14.33 2.09 -7.21
N LEU A 230 -14.17 2.07 -5.88
CA LEU A 230 -15.27 2.03 -4.92
C LEU A 230 -15.50 3.42 -4.34
N LEU A 231 -16.75 3.88 -4.37
CA LEU A 231 -17.18 5.19 -3.86
C LEU A 231 -17.58 5.12 -2.37
N SER A 232 -17.09 4.12 -1.64
CA SER A 232 -17.39 3.91 -0.23
C SER A 232 -16.50 4.70 0.73
N GLY A 233 -15.36 5.19 0.24
CA GLY A 233 -14.36 5.89 1.05
C GLY A 233 -14.20 7.36 0.67
N GLU A 234 -12.95 7.78 0.41
CA GLU A 234 -12.57 9.17 0.16
C GLU A 234 -12.95 9.66 -1.23
N GLY A 235 -12.83 8.78 -2.24
CA GLY A 235 -12.92 9.15 -3.65
C GLY A 235 -14.34 9.45 -4.13
N VAL A 236 -14.43 10.36 -5.09
CA VAL A 236 -15.69 10.75 -5.74
C VAL A 236 -15.56 10.68 -7.26
N MET A 237 -16.69 10.59 -7.98
CA MET A 237 -16.69 10.49 -9.45
C MET A 237 -15.90 11.61 -10.15
N ALA A 238 -15.89 12.82 -9.57
CA ALA A 238 -15.15 13.95 -10.13
C ALA A 238 -13.63 13.76 -10.14
N ASP A 239 -13.11 12.86 -9.32
CA ASP A 239 -11.67 12.57 -9.27
C ASP A 239 -11.16 11.90 -10.53
N ILE A 240 -12.00 11.18 -11.27
CA ILE A 240 -11.65 10.56 -12.55
C ILE A 240 -11.15 11.64 -13.53
N GLU A 241 -11.91 12.70 -13.69
CA GLU A 241 -11.55 13.81 -14.59
C GLU A 241 -10.41 14.66 -13.99
N LYS A 242 -10.45 14.93 -12.69
CA LYS A 242 -9.44 15.73 -11.99
C LYS A 242 -8.03 15.14 -12.13
N TYR A 243 -7.89 13.84 -11.95
CA TYR A 243 -6.60 13.15 -12.01
C TYR A 243 -6.32 12.53 -13.38
N ARG A 244 -7.31 12.49 -14.30
CA ARG A 244 -7.22 11.85 -15.62
C ARG A 244 -6.79 10.38 -15.52
N ILE A 245 -7.30 9.68 -14.51
CA ILE A 245 -7.06 8.26 -14.27
C ILE A 245 -8.41 7.55 -14.44
N HIS A 246 -8.46 6.58 -15.35
CA HIS A 246 -9.69 5.90 -15.71
C HIS A 246 -9.72 4.49 -15.11
N PRO A 247 -10.61 4.23 -14.12
CA PRO A 247 -10.83 2.87 -13.61
C PRO A 247 -11.46 1.99 -14.69
N SER A 248 -11.21 0.67 -14.63
CA SER A 248 -11.92 -0.30 -15.48
C SER A 248 -13.40 -0.39 -15.12
N TYR A 249 -13.71 -0.26 -13.82
CA TYR A 249 -15.07 -0.34 -13.27
C TYR A 249 -15.24 0.64 -12.11
N VAL A 250 -16.49 1.10 -11.91
CA VAL A 250 -16.88 1.95 -10.77
C VAL A 250 -18.11 1.36 -10.10
N PHE A 251 -18.07 1.22 -8.77
CA PHE A 251 -19.19 0.75 -7.96
C PHE A 251 -19.37 1.62 -6.72
N GLN A 252 -20.57 1.65 -6.19
CA GLN A 252 -20.87 2.42 -4.97
C GLN A 252 -20.10 1.88 -3.75
N ASN A 253 -19.96 0.56 -3.65
CA ASN A 253 -19.31 -0.13 -2.55
C ASN A 253 -19.03 -1.61 -2.94
N ILE A 254 -18.42 -2.34 -2.02
CA ILE A 254 -18.07 -3.75 -2.22
C ILE A 254 -19.30 -4.67 -2.38
N ARG A 255 -20.46 -4.32 -1.79
CA ARG A 255 -21.72 -5.06 -1.98
C ARG A 255 -22.19 -4.97 -3.44
N ALA A 256 -22.15 -3.78 -4.04
CA ALA A 256 -22.55 -3.57 -5.41
C ALA A 256 -21.60 -4.32 -6.38
N PHE A 257 -20.29 -4.33 -6.08
CA PHE A 257 -19.31 -5.10 -6.82
C PHE A 257 -19.57 -6.61 -6.74
N LEU A 258 -19.81 -7.15 -5.54
CA LEU A 258 -20.17 -8.56 -5.35
C LEU A 258 -21.41 -8.94 -6.16
N THR A 259 -22.46 -8.13 -6.10
CA THR A 259 -23.70 -8.37 -6.85
C THR A 259 -23.43 -8.49 -8.36
N GLU A 260 -22.49 -7.71 -8.89
CA GLU A 260 -22.13 -7.80 -10.31
C GLU A 260 -21.37 -9.08 -10.63
N LEU A 261 -20.47 -9.51 -9.73
CA LEU A 261 -19.74 -10.77 -9.90
C LEU A 261 -20.68 -11.98 -9.91
N GLU A 262 -21.70 -11.99 -9.03
CA GLU A 262 -22.66 -13.07 -8.89
C GLU A 262 -23.61 -13.24 -10.10
N LYS A 263 -23.83 -12.18 -10.91
CA LYS A 263 -24.64 -12.30 -12.15
C LYS A 263 -24.05 -13.23 -13.19
N GLY A 264 -22.77 -13.54 -13.13
CA GLY A 264 -22.09 -14.45 -14.05
C GLY A 264 -22.08 -15.90 -13.61
N GLU A 265 -22.58 -16.22 -12.40
CA GLU A 265 -22.67 -17.61 -11.94
C GLU A 265 -23.89 -18.30 -12.59
N PRO A 266 -23.75 -19.51 -13.16
CA PRO A 266 -24.92 -20.30 -13.52
C PRO A 266 -25.73 -20.67 -12.28
N VAL A 267 -27.03 -20.43 -12.33
CA VAL A 267 -28.02 -20.78 -11.29
C VAL A 267 -28.07 -22.29 -11.08
#